data_b851204e6f053f93f7b7807e1b55c56f
#
_entry.id   b851204e6f053f93f7b7807e1b55c56f
#
_cell.length_a   1.000
_cell.length_b   1.000
_cell.length_c   1.000
_cell.angle_alpha   90.00
_cell.angle_beta   90.00
_cell.angle_gamma   90.00
#
_symmetry.space_group_name_H-M   'P 1'
#
loop_
_entity.id
_entity.type
_entity.pdbx_description
1 polymer ?
#
loop_
_entity_poly.entity_id
_entity_poly.type
_entity_poly.pdbx_seq_one_letter_code
_entity_poly.pdbx_strand_id
1 'polypeptide(L)'
;DINVFEWFNRWFGKILQKIFGSHFAEEYSELILIGIAILLLILIIWFVYKKRPELFMISRKNALPYAVEEDTIYGVDFARGIADALSRSDYREAVRLLYLQTLKQLSDEKRIDWQLYKTPTQYVYEVRMPAFRQLTNHFLRVRYGNFEATEALFHVMQSLQEEMKKGGAV
;
A
#
# COMPACT_ATOMS: atom_id res chain seq x y z
N ASP A 1 -29.62 23.83 28.35
CA ASP A 1 -28.41 23.15 27.80
C ASP A 1 -27.48 22.88 28.95
N ILE A 2 -27.48 21.63 29.39
CA ILE A 2 -26.52 21.18 30.41
C ILE A 2 -25.16 21.16 29.76
N ASN A 3 -24.32 22.12 30.11
CA ASN A 3 -22.91 22.11 29.67
C ASN A 3 -22.22 20.89 30.23
N VAL A 4 -22.11 19.86 29.42
CA VAL A 4 -21.46 18.56 29.78
C VAL A 4 -20.06 18.82 30.35
N PHE A 5 -19.39 19.86 29.86
CA PHE A 5 -18.07 20.28 30.30
C PHE A 5 -18.09 20.84 31.75
N GLU A 6 -19.09 21.63 32.12
CA GLU A 6 -19.23 22.16 33.49
C GLU A 6 -19.64 21.07 34.49
N TRP A 7 -20.48 20.13 34.07
CA TRP A 7 -20.86 18.98 34.88
C TRP A 7 -19.63 18.07 35.14
N PHE A 8 -18.85 17.78 34.09
CA PHE A 8 -17.63 16.99 34.18
C PHE A 8 -16.59 17.68 35.10
N ASN A 9 -16.38 18.97 34.95
CA ASN A 9 -15.42 19.72 35.75
C ASN A 9 -15.80 19.74 37.25
N ARG A 10 -17.10 19.87 37.57
CA ARG A 10 -17.61 19.79 38.94
C ARG A 10 -17.50 18.40 39.56
N TRP A 11 -17.79 17.37 38.77
CA TRP A 11 -17.68 15.98 39.23
C TRP A 11 -16.21 15.59 39.47
N PHE A 12 -15.35 15.95 38.53
CA PHE A 12 -13.93 15.67 38.58
C PHE A 12 -13.22 16.43 39.70
N GLY A 13 -13.56 17.70 39.94
CA GLY A 13 -13.05 18.47 41.08
C GLY A 13 -13.38 17.83 42.41
N LYS A 14 -14.57 17.23 42.59
CA LYS A 14 -14.96 16.49 43.79
C LYS A 14 -14.12 15.23 44.03
N ILE A 15 -13.75 14.54 42.95
CA ILE A 15 -12.89 13.35 43.06
C ILE A 15 -11.45 13.74 43.42
N LEU A 16 -10.92 14.79 42.80
CA LEU A 16 -9.58 15.31 43.14
C LEU A 16 -9.48 15.80 44.57
N GLN A 17 -10.50 16.52 45.09
CA GLN A 17 -10.54 16.95 46.50
C GLN A 17 -10.55 15.76 47.46
N LYS A 18 -11.18 14.65 47.10
CA LYS A 18 -11.27 13.43 47.92
C LYS A 18 -9.95 12.65 47.96
N ILE A 19 -9.12 12.75 46.92
CA ILE A 19 -7.86 11.98 46.78
C ILE A 19 -6.65 12.79 47.24
N PHE A 20 -6.60 14.09 47.01
CA PHE A 20 -5.40 14.92 47.22
C PHE A 20 -5.53 16.01 48.29
N GLY A 21 -6.71 16.16 48.93
CA GLY A 21 -6.94 17.22 49.95
C GLY A 21 -7.18 18.61 49.31
N SER A 22 -7.83 19.50 50.08
CA SER A 22 -8.35 20.77 49.56
C SER A 22 -7.29 21.80 49.11
N HIS A 23 -6.10 21.76 49.63
CA HIS A 23 -5.04 22.75 49.34
C HIS A 23 -4.30 22.51 48.02
N PHE A 24 -4.19 21.26 47.57
CA PHE A 24 -3.51 20.93 46.32
C PHE A 24 -4.44 21.10 45.08
N ALA A 25 -5.73 21.00 45.32
CA ALA A 25 -6.70 21.01 44.20
C ALA A 25 -6.97 22.40 43.62
N GLU A 26 -6.76 23.49 44.40
CA GLU A 26 -7.01 24.86 43.92
C GLU A 26 -5.85 25.45 43.12
N GLU A 27 -4.61 25.14 43.50
CA GLU A 27 -3.42 25.77 42.89
C GLU A 27 -2.92 25.04 41.64
N TYR A 28 -3.18 23.74 41.52
CA TYR A 28 -2.65 22.91 40.42
C TYR A 28 -3.74 22.21 39.57
N SER A 29 -5.02 22.60 39.73
CA SER A 29 -6.12 21.93 39.03
C SER A 29 -6.01 21.94 37.51
N GLU A 30 -5.53 23.02 36.94
CA GLU A 30 -5.33 23.13 35.47
C GLU A 30 -4.17 22.26 34.99
N LEU A 31 -3.05 22.23 35.75
CA LEU A 31 -1.88 21.40 35.40
C LEU A 31 -2.18 19.91 35.52
N ILE A 32 -2.97 19.52 36.54
CA ILE A 32 -3.40 18.14 36.75
C ILE A 32 -4.35 17.70 35.64
N LEU A 33 -5.30 18.56 35.22
CA LEU A 33 -6.18 18.29 34.08
C LEU A 33 -5.41 18.11 32.77
N ILE A 34 -4.43 18.97 32.53
CA ILE A 34 -3.54 18.85 31.36
C ILE A 34 -2.74 17.57 31.43
N GLY A 35 -2.19 17.23 32.58
CA GLY A 35 -1.42 15.98 32.79
C GLY A 35 -2.26 14.73 32.53
N ILE A 36 -3.52 14.70 33.01
CA ILE A 36 -4.44 13.59 32.76
C ILE A 36 -4.86 13.52 31.29
N ALA A 37 -5.12 14.68 30.67
CA ALA A 37 -5.45 14.73 29.23
C ALA A 37 -4.29 14.16 28.40
N ILE A 38 -3.04 14.51 28.69
CA ILE A 38 -1.85 13.96 28.04
C ILE A 38 -1.72 12.47 28.30
N LEU A 39 -1.93 12.01 29.53
CA LEU A 39 -1.88 10.58 29.88
C LEU A 39 -2.95 9.78 29.11
N LEU A 40 -4.17 10.28 29.02
CA LEU A 40 -5.26 9.67 28.25
C LEU A 40 -4.91 9.63 26.77
N LEU A 41 -4.33 10.69 26.22
CA LEU A 41 -3.91 10.75 24.84
C LEU A 41 -2.81 9.72 24.56
N ILE A 42 -1.83 9.58 25.45
CA ILE A 42 -0.78 8.55 25.37
C ILE A 42 -1.39 7.14 25.45
N LEU A 43 -2.36 6.91 26.35
CA LEU A 43 -3.07 5.64 26.47
C LEU A 43 -3.87 5.30 25.23
N ILE A 44 -4.55 6.28 24.64
CA ILE A 44 -5.30 6.10 23.37
C ILE A 44 -4.33 5.75 22.24
N ILE A 45 -3.23 6.49 22.12
CA ILE A 45 -2.18 6.21 21.13
C ILE A 45 -1.61 4.80 21.35
N TRP A 46 -1.29 4.44 22.59
CA TRP A 46 -0.77 3.11 22.91
C TRP A 46 -1.78 2.00 22.65
N PHE A 47 -3.06 2.21 22.95
CA PHE A 47 -4.14 1.27 22.71
C PHE A 47 -4.41 1.07 21.21
N VAL A 48 -4.40 2.16 20.43
CA VAL A 48 -4.51 2.12 18.97
C VAL A 48 -3.29 1.42 18.37
N TYR A 49 -2.09 1.70 18.89
CA TYR A 49 -0.86 1.05 18.45
C TYR A 49 -0.87 -0.46 18.75
N LYS A 50 -1.43 -0.86 19.90
CA LYS A 50 -1.49 -2.28 20.32
C LYS A 50 -2.62 -3.07 19.66
N LYS A 51 -3.79 -2.45 19.44
CA LYS A 51 -4.96 -3.15 18.86
C LYS A 51 -5.12 -3.02 17.36
N ARG A 52 -4.56 -1.97 16.75
CA ARG A 52 -4.59 -1.76 15.31
C ARG A 52 -3.24 -1.29 14.77
N PRO A 53 -2.22 -2.15 14.81
CA PRO A 53 -0.94 -1.84 14.19
C PRO A 53 -1.11 -1.55 12.69
N GLU A 54 -2.19 -2.06 12.07
CA GLU A 54 -2.52 -1.89 10.66
C GLU A 54 -2.80 -0.43 10.27
N LEU A 55 -3.29 0.42 11.18
CA LEU A 55 -3.58 1.83 10.90
C LEU A 55 -2.31 2.72 10.91
N PHE A 56 -1.28 2.32 11.66
CA PHE A 56 0.04 2.99 11.69
C PHE A 56 1.10 2.23 10.89
N MET A 57 0.83 0.98 10.53
CA MET A 57 1.54 0.27 9.49
C MET A 57 0.94 0.63 8.12
N ILE A 58 0.74 1.94 7.87
CA ILE A 58 0.70 2.39 6.50
C ILE A 58 2.00 1.89 5.90
N SER A 59 1.89 0.76 5.24
CA SER A 59 2.87 0.27 4.27
C SER A 59 4.29 0.01 4.78
N ARG A 60 4.49 -0.49 6.00
CA ARG A 60 5.82 -0.99 6.39
C ARG A 60 5.97 -2.51 6.32
N LYS A 61 4.89 -3.26 6.07
CA LYS A 61 4.97 -4.69 5.75
C LYS A 61 5.25 -4.99 4.26
N ASN A 62 5.19 -3.95 3.41
CA ASN A 62 5.72 -4.00 2.05
C ASN A 62 6.75 -2.88 1.79
N ALA A 63 7.28 -2.26 2.81
CA ALA A 63 8.55 -1.59 2.75
C ALA A 63 9.64 -2.63 3.07
N LEU A 64 9.77 -3.63 2.24
CA LEU A 64 11.05 -3.76 1.54
C LEU A 64 11.51 -2.33 1.26
N PRO A 65 12.81 -1.98 1.45
CA PRO A 65 13.24 -0.66 1.04
C PRO A 65 12.72 -0.50 -0.38
N TYR A 66 11.66 0.27 -0.54
CA TYR A 66 11.33 0.84 -1.80
C TYR A 66 12.46 1.86 -2.01
N ALA A 67 13.65 1.37 -2.31
CA ALA A 67 14.35 1.93 -3.42
C ALA A 67 13.24 2.13 -4.43
N VAL A 68 13.00 3.34 -4.89
CA VAL A 68 12.30 3.60 -6.13
C VAL A 68 13.04 2.67 -7.09
N GLU A 69 12.62 1.41 -7.14
CA GLU A 69 12.93 0.58 -8.27
C GLU A 69 12.22 1.35 -9.36
N GLU A 70 13.00 2.22 -9.96
CA GLU A 70 12.67 2.75 -11.26
C GLU A 70 12.19 1.52 -11.98
N ASP A 71 10.94 1.52 -12.47
CA ASP A 71 10.36 0.39 -13.18
C ASP A 71 11.15 0.22 -14.51
N THR A 72 12.47 0.06 -14.35
CA THR A 72 13.40 -0.17 -15.46
C THR A 72 13.18 -1.58 -15.96
N ILE A 73 13.11 -1.70 -17.25
CA ILE A 73 13.05 -3.01 -17.92
C ILE A 73 14.44 -3.56 -18.23
N TYR A 74 15.50 -2.80 -17.99
CA TYR A 74 16.88 -3.19 -18.29
C TYR A 74 17.63 -3.57 -17.01
N GLY A 75 18.50 -4.58 -17.12
CA GLY A 75 19.31 -5.05 -15.99
C GLY A 75 18.59 -5.93 -14.97
N VAL A 76 17.35 -6.32 -15.23
CA VAL A 76 16.52 -7.16 -14.34
C VAL A 76 16.48 -8.61 -14.84
N ASP A 77 16.75 -9.56 -13.96
CA ASP A 77 16.53 -11.00 -14.21
C ASP A 77 15.06 -11.34 -13.88
N PHE A 78 14.19 -11.13 -14.88
CA PHE A 78 12.75 -11.37 -14.72
C PHE A 78 12.43 -12.84 -14.45
N ALA A 79 13.14 -13.78 -15.06
CA ALA A 79 12.85 -15.20 -14.89
C ALA A 79 13.05 -15.62 -13.43
N ARG A 80 14.16 -15.20 -12.84
CA ARG A 80 14.47 -15.47 -11.44
C ARG A 80 13.51 -14.73 -10.52
N GLY A 81 13.27 -13.45 -10.78
CA GLY A 81 12.35 -12.64 -9.95
C GLY A 81 10.93 -13.18 -9.91
N ILE A 82 10.40 -13.64 -11.07
CA ILE A 82 9.07 -14.27 -11.16
C ILE A 82 9.05 -15.59 -10.39
N ALA A 83 10.08 -16.45 -10.55
CA ALA A 83 10.16 -17.71 -9.81
C ALA A 83 10.22 -17.49 -8.30
N ASP A 84 11.00 -16.52 -7.84
CA ASP A 84 11.11 -16.15 -6.43
C ASP A 84 9.78 -15.60 -5.87
N ALA A 85 9.06 -14.78 -6.64
CA ALA A 85 7.76 -14.25 -6.25
C ALA A 85 6.71 -15.37 -6.14
N LEU A 86 6.66 -16.28 -7.11
CA LEU A 86 5.74 -17.42 -7.11
C LEU A 86 6.02 -18.38 -5.94
N SER A 87 7.30 -18.63 -5.60
CA SER A 87 7.66 -19.50 -4.47
C SER A 87 7.16 -18.97 -3.12
N ARG A 88 6.96 -17.65 -3.02
CA ARG A 88 6.41 -16.97 -1.83
C ARG A 88 4.91 -16.71 -1.94
N SER A 89 4.25 -17.19 -3.00
CA SER A 89 2.85 -16.86 -3.32
C SER A 89 2.59 -15.36 -3.44
N ASP A 90 3.61 -14.58 -3.78
CA ASP A 90 3.48 -13.14 -4.04
C ASP A 90 3.06 -12.90 -5.51
N TYR A 91 1.79 -13.22 -5.78
CA TYR A 91 1.23 -13.08 -7.12
C TYR A 91 1.15 -11.63 -7.60
N ARG A 92 1.12 -10.66 -6.68
CA ARG A 92 1.12 -9.23 -7.04
C ARG A 92 2.46 -8.84 -7.65
N GLU A 93 3.56 -9.26 -7.05
CA GLU A 93 4.89 -9.03 -7.57
C GLU A 93 5.15 -9.86 -8.84
N ALA A 94 4.71 -11.12 -8.88
CA ALA A 94 4.80 -11.95 -10.07
C ALA A 94 4.11 -11.33 -11.29
N VAL A 95 2.90 -10.78 -11.10
CA VAL A 95 2.13 -10.05 -12.13
C VAL A 95 2.88 -8.81 -12.60
N ARG A 96 3.46 -8.04 -11.67
CA ARG A 96 4.26 -6.85 -12.00
C ARG A 96 5.47 -7.22 -12.85
N LEU A 97 6.26 -8.19 -12.42
CA LEU A 97 7.45 -8.63 -13.13
C LEU A 97 7.13 -9.21 -14.51
N LEU A 98 6.04 -9.98 -14.63
CA LEU A 98 5.56 -10.50 -15.91
C LEU A 98 5.20 -9.38 -16.88
N TYR A 99 4.53 -8.33 -16.39
CA TYR A 99 4.20 -7.16 -17.20
C TYR A 99 5.46 -6.42 -17.67
N LEU A 100 6.42 -6.16 -16.79
CA LEU A 100 7.69 -5.50 -17.14
C LEU A 100 8.51 -6.36 -18.12
N GLN A 101 8.55 -7.68 -17.94
CA GLN A 101 9.17 -8.60 -18.88
C GLN A 101 8.53 -8.50 -20.27
N THR A 102 7.21 -8.37 -20.31
CA THR A 102 6.50 -8.19 -21.59
C THR A 102 6.86 -6.87 -22.27
N LEU A 103 6.96 -5.77 -21.49
CA LEU A 103 7.42 -4.48 -22.01
C LEU A 103 8.84 -4.56 -22.54
N LYS A 104 9.73 -5.25 -21.83
CA LYS A 104 11.11 -5.47 -22.29
C LYS A 104 11.15 -6.20 -23.61
N GLN A 105 10.40 -7.28 -23.75
CA GLN A 105 10.31 -8.04 -25.00
C GLN A 105 9.83 -7.15 -26.15
N LEU A 106 8.74 -6.40 -25.94
CA LEU A 106 8.20 -5.49 -26.96
C LEU A 106 9.17 -4.36 -27.35
N SER A 107 9.96 -3.88 -26.38
CA SER A 107 11.00 -2.89 -26.60
C SER A 107 12.16 -3.47 -27.42
N ASP A 108 12.63 -4.68 -27.07
CA ASP A 108 13.69 -5.40 -27.81
C ASP A 108 13.27 -5.71 -29.26
N GLU A 109 11.98 -6.01 -29.47
CA GLU A 109 11.35 -6.20 -30.78
C GLU A 109 11.08 -4.88 -31.53
N LYS A 110 11.41 -3.71 -30.93
CA LYS A 110 11.15 -2.36 -31.46
C LYS A 110 9.67 -2.09 -31.77
N ARG A 111 8.77 -2.73 -31.02
CA ARG A 111 7.31 -2.55 -31.15
C ARG A 111 6.77 -1.45 -30.24
N ILE A 112 7.56 -1.07 -29.23
CA ILE A 112 7.32 0.07 -28.39
C ILE A 112 8.61 0.89 -28.26
N ASP A 113 8.45 2.20 -28.04
CA ASP A 113 9.49 3.08 -27.58
C ASP A 113 9.37 3.20 -26.05
N TRP A 114 10.11 2.36 -25.31
CA TRP A 114 10.03 2.34 -23.86
C TRP A 114 10.63 3.59 -23.24
N GLN A 115 9.86 4.24 -22.35
CA GLN A 115 10.25 5.42 -21.59
C GLN A 115 9.68 5.34 -20.17
N LEU A 116 10.47 5.72 -19.17
CA LEU A 116 10.09 5.70 -17.75
C LEU A 116 8.79 6.48 -17.44
N TYR A 117 8.53 7.55 -18.17
CA TYR A 117 7.38 8.43 -17.95
C TYR A 117 6.11 7.99 -18.67
N LYS A 118 6.19 7.01 -19.56
CA LYS A 118 5.01 6.53 -20.31
C LYS A 118 4.11 5.68 -19.41
N THR A 119 2.82 5.88 -19.54
CA THR A 119 1.81 5.08 -18.86
C THR A 119 1.56 3.76 -19.57
N PRO A 120 1.11 2.71 -18.85
CA PRO A 120 0.74 1.44 -19.46
C PRO A 120 -0.23 1.56 -20.65
N THR A 121 -1.18 2.49 -20.57
CA THR A 121 -2.17 2.73 -21.62
C THR A 121 -1.54 3.27 -22.90
N GLN A 122 -0.49 4.08 -22.82
CA GLN A 122 0.21 4.59 -24.00
C GLN A 122 0.85 3.46 -24.80
N TYR A 123 1.43 2.46 -24.14
CA TYR A 123 1.96 1.28 -24.83
C TYR A 123 0.88 0.45 -25.55
N VAL A 124 -0.34 0.39 -25.00
CA VAL A 124 -1.46 -0.29 -25.69
C VAL A 124 -1.77 0.36 -27.03
N TYR A 125 -1.65 1.68 -27.13
CA TYR A 125 -1.85 2.40 -28.41
C TYR A 125 -0.69 2.17 -29.40
N GLU A 126 0.53 1.98 -28.92
CA GLU A 126 1.68 1.68 -29.76
C GLU A 126 1.58 0.26 -30.37
N VAL A 127 1.31 -0.74 -29.51
CA VAL A 127 1.32 -2.16 -29.90
C VAL A 127 0.08 -2.58 -30.69
N ARG A 128 -1.09 -2.06 -30.34
CA ARG A 128 -2.41 -2.36 -30.99
C ARG A 128 -2.77 -3.85 -31.04
N MET A 129 -2.25 -4.67 -30.09
CA MET A 129 -2.59 -6.09 -29.99
C MET A 129 -3.69 -6.30 -28.94
N PRO A 130 -4.75 -7.07 -29.27
CA PRO A 130 -5.81 -7.40 -28.30
C PRO A 130 -5.28 -8.10 -27.04
N ALA A 131 -4.36 -9.04 -27.19
CA ALA A 131 -3.75 -9.77 -26.06
C ALA A 131 -2.97 -8.82 -25.15
N PHE A 132 -2.19 -7.88 -25.69
CA PHE A 132 -1.47 -6.89 -24.89
C PHE A 132 -2.42 -5.93 -24.14
N ARG A 133 -3.52 -5.53 -24.78
CA ARG A 133 -4.54 -4.72 -24.13
C ARG A 133 -5.15 -5.44 -22.92
N GLN A 134 -5.47 -6.73 -23.07
CA GLN A 134 -6.02 -7.54 -21.99
C GLN A 134 -4.99 -7.70 -20.85
N LEU A 135 -3.76 -8.03 -21.17
CA LEU A 135 -2.65 -8.15 -20.21
C LEU A 135 -2.44 -6.85 -19.45
N THR A 136 -2.44 -5.71 -20.13
CA THR A 136 -2.34 -4.37 -19.50
C THR A 136 -3.52 -4.08 -18.59
N ASN A 137 -4.75 -4.43 -18.98
CA ASN A 137 -5.93 -4.23 -18.13
C ASN A 137 -5.84 -5.05 -16.84
N HIS A 138 -5.39 -6.31 -16.91
CA HIS A 138 -5.19 -7.13 -15.72
C HIS A 138 -4.12 -6.53 -14.80
N PHE A 139 -3.00 -6.09 -15.35
CA PHE A 139 -1.96 -5.40 -14.61
C PHE A 139 -2.48 -4.15 -13.89
N LEU A 140 -3.21 -3.28 -14.59
CA LEU A 140 -3.76 -2.05 -14.01
C LEU A 140 -4.76 -2.32 -12.90
N ARG A 141 -5.60 -3.35 -13.04
CA ARG A 141 -6.56 -3.76 -12.00
C ARG A 141 -5.86 -4.23 -10.73
N VAL A 142 -4.79 -5.03 -10.86
CA VAL A 142 -4.00 -5.49 -9.71
C VAL A 142 -3.20 -4.34 -9.10
N ARG A 143 -2.57 -3.51 -9.93
CA ARG A 143 -1.66 -2.45 -9.45
C ARG A 143 -2.40 -1.30 -8.79
N TYR A 144 -3.50 -0.83 -9.40
CA TYR A 144 -4.20 0.39 -9.01
C TYR A 144 -5.66 0.16 -8.60
N GLY A 145 -6.29 -0.93 -9.03
CA GLY A 145 -7.71 -1.22 -8.81
C GLY A 145 -8.01 -2.04 -7.56
N ASN A 146 -7.01 -2.32 -6.72
CA ASN A 146 -7.14 -3.14 -5.50
C ASN A 146 -7.72 -4.55 -5.75
N PHE A 147 -7.58 -5.09 -6.98
CA PHE A 147 -7.93 -6.47 -7.27
C PHE A 147 -6.89 -7.42 -6.67
N GLU A 148 -7.38 -8.52 -6.15
CA GLU A 148 -6.53 -9.58 -5.65
C GLU A 148 -5.74 -10.23 -6.79
N ALA A 149 -4.43 -10.34 -6.62
CA ALA A 149 -3.59 -11.09 -7.52
C ALA A 149 -3.62 -12.56 -7.09
N THR A 150 -4.16 -13.41 -7.95
CA THR A 150 -4.27 -14.85 -7.72
C THR A 150 -3.38 -15.63 -8.69
N GLU A 151 -3.09 -16.89 -8.36
CA GLU A 151 -2.39 -17.81 -9.24
C GLU A 151 -3.09 -17.96 -10.60
N ALA A 152 -4.42 -18.10 -10.58
CA ALA A 152 -5.22 -18.18 -11.79
C ALA A 152 -5.05 -16.95 -12.68
N LEU A 153 -5.04 -15.75 -12.10
CA LEU A 153 -4.81 -14.51 -12.84
C LEU A 153 -3.40 -14.47 -13.45
N PHE A 154 -2.38 -14.90 -12.69
CA PHE A 154 -1.02 -14.96 -13.20
C PHE A 154 -0.93 -15.87 -14.43
N HIS A 155 -1.52 -17.06 -14.38
CA HIS A 155 -1.55 -17.99 -15.52
C HIS A 155 -2.30 -17.42 -16.74
N VAL A 156 -3.41 -16.70 -16.52
CA VAL A 156 -4.11 -16.01 -17.62
C VAL A 156 -3.18 -14.98 -18.27
N MET A 157 -2.46 -14.19 -17.48
CA MET A 157 -1.53 -13.19 -18.03
C MET A 157 -0.35 -13.84 -18.74
N GLN A 158 0.16 -14.96 -18.23
CA GLN A 158 1.22 -15.74 -18.87
C GLN A 158 0.75 -16.26 -20.24
N SER A 159 -0.47 -16.81 -20.33
CA SER A 159 -1.04 -17.27 -21.60
C SER A 159 -1.20 -16.14 -22.63
N LEU A 160 -1.61 -14.94 -22.17
CA LEU A 160 -1.68 -13.75 -23.04
C LEU A 160 -0.28 -13.33 -23.54
N GLN A 161 0.76 -13.41 -22.70
CA GLN A 161 2.13 -13.15 -23.13
C GLN A 161 2.60 -14.15 -24.18
N GLU A 162 2.28 -15.44 -24.02
CA GLU A 162 2.61 -16.48 -25.00
C GLU A 162 1.87 -16.30 -26.33
N GLU A 163 0.61 -15.91 -26.29
CA GLU A 163 -0.17 -15.56 -27.49
C GLU A 163 0.49 -14.43 -28.27
N MET A 164 0.99 -13.42 -27.57
CA MET A 164 1.70 -12.29 -28.21
C MET A 164 2.99 -12.74 -28.91
N LYS A 165 3.74 -13.70 -28.31
CA LYS A 165 4.95 -14.27 -28.94
C LYS A 165 4.63 -15.01 -30.23
N LYS A 166 3.52 -15.75 -30.24
CA LYS A 166 3.08 -16.50 -31.43
C LYS A 166 2.52 -15.58 -32.53
N GLY A 167 1.79 -14.55 -32.15
CA GLY A 167 1.20 -13.58 -33.08
C GLY A 167 2.17 -12.54 -33.62
N GLY A 168 3.38 -12.43 -33.09
CA GLY A 168 4.45 -11.56 -33.58
C GLY A 168 5.40 -12.23 -34.59
N ALA A 169 5.20 -13.51 -34.87
CA ALA A 169 6.05 -14.31 -35.76
C ALA A 169 5.52 -14.37 -37.25
N VAL A 170 4.67 -13.39 -37.65
CA VAL A 170 4.18 -13.26 -39.03
C VAL A 170 4.74 -12.01 -39.68
#